data_114ac42ec051c763e45cefcb4799d3d5
#
_entry.id   114ac42ec051c763e45cefcb4799d3d5
#
_cell.length_a   1.000
_cell.length_b   1.000
_cell.length_c   1.000
_cell.angle_alpha   90.00
_cell.angle_beta   90.00
_cell.angle_gamma   90.00
#
_symmetry.space_group_name_H-M   'P 1'
#
loop_
_entity.id
_entity.type
_entity.pdbx_description
1 polymer ?
#
loop_
_entity_poly.entity_id
_entity_poly.type
_entity_poly.pdbx_seq_one_letter_code
_entity_poly.pdbx_strand_id
1 'polypeptide(L)'
;MDNSLLHNVIYDFLEYRKMTGFNIKIYQRHLKQFENYCTENNISLSDVTKEILEKWCNYKEESEQTKRNRFIMMQKFASYLKIKGFKIDIPSSNIVIKYKTTIVPYIFSESELKRFFCEVDNSNNTKTDSLLFRLYYGCGLRMHEALSLKCCDVNLIDGIITIRNAKNGRTRMIPLSSCLWSRCKQYAHENLINCNEDDYFFFITDPRKPLSDSTVYCRFRAYLKKAGIPHLKQGPRVHDFRHTMCVHRLKTWVLEGKDLNAYLPYLSKYMGHVDFRGTEYYLKLTADLYPYLIEKMNEHQMGIIPVREDN
;
A
#
# COMPACT_ATOMS: atom_id res chain seq x y z
N MET A 1 -29.58 4.51 -29.95
CA MET A 1 -28.54 4.98 -30.87
C MET A 1 -27.43 5.83 -30.22
N ASP A 2 -27.56 6.29 -28.98
CA ASP A 2 -26.59 7.23 -28.36
C ASP A 2 -25.54 6.62 -27.43
N ASN A 3 -25.56 5.29 -27.26
CA ASN A 3 -24.55 4.63 -26.43
C ASN A 3 -23.12 4.72 -27.01
N SER A 4 -22.99 4.92 -28.33
CA SER A 4 -21.68 5.11 -28.97
C SER A 4 -21.01 6.42 -28.56
N LEU A 5 -21.80 7.48 -28.37
CA LEU A 5 -21.27 8.80 -27.99
C LEU A 5 -20.73 8.80 -26.56
N LEU A 6 -21.47 8.20 -25.60
CA LEU A 6 -21.00 8.05 -24.21
C LEU A 6 -19.72 7.19 -24.15
N HIS A 7 -19.69 6.09 -24.90
CA HIS A 7 -18.50 5.24 -24.99
C HIS A 7 -17.27 6.02 -25.51
N ASN A 8 -17.41 6.77 -26.59
CA ASN A 8 -16.33 7.54 -27.17
C ASN A 8 -15.82 8.62 -26.20
N VAL A 9 -16.71 9.33 -25.52
CA VAL A 9 -16.31 10.36 -24.55
C VAL A 9 -15.63 9.74 -23.31
N ILE A 10 -16.06 8.58 -22.85
CA ILE A 10 -15.38 7.83 -21.80
C ILE A 10 -13.98 7.42 -22.25
N TYR A 11 -13.84 6.91 -23.47
CA TYR A 11 -12.55 6.54 -24.04
C TYR A 11 -11.61 7.75 -24.13
N ASP A 12 -12.06 8.86 -24.67
CA ASP A 12 -11.29 10.10 -24.75
C ASP A 12 -10.84 10.62 -23.40
N PHE A 13 -11.71 10.54 -22.39
CA PHE A 13 -11.36 10.90 -21.02
C PHE A 13 -10.27 9.98 -20.46
N LEU A 14 -10.34 8.69 -20.69
CA LEU A 14 -9.34 7.73 -20.26
C LEU A 14 -7.98 8.00 -20.92
N GLU A 15 -7.97 8.26 -22.23
CA GLU A 15 -6.72 8.63 -22.94
C GLU A 15 -6.16 9.95 -22.42
N TYR A 16 -7.00 10.97 -22.22
CA TYR A 16 -6.58 12.22 -21.59
C TYR A 16 -5.93 11.99 -20.21
N ARG A 17 -6.54 11.15 -19.38
CA ARG A 17 -6.00 10.81 -18.05
C ARG A 17 -4.69 10.04 -18.14
N LYS A 18 -4.54 9.16 -19.10
CA LYS A 18 -3.32 8.41 -19.36
C LYS A 18 -2.18 9.33 -19.80
N MET A 19 -2.44 10.24 -20.73
CA MET A 19 -1.46 11.24 -21.19
C MET A 19 -0.99 12.16 -20.06
N THR A 20 -1.85 12.42 -19.07
CA THR A 20 -1.49 13.22 -17.88
C THR A 20 -0.81 12.41 -16.79
N GLY A 21 -0.39 11.17 -17.06
CA GLY A 21 0.43 10.34 -16.17
C GLY A 21 -0.35 9.64 -15.05
N PHE A 22 -1.69 9.56 -15.13
CA PHE A 22 -2.48 8.88 -14.12
C PHE A 22 -2.70 7.40 -14.43
N ASN A 23 -2.71 6.56 -13.40
CA ASN A 23 -3.12 5.16 -13.57
C ASN A 23 -4.62 5.09 -13.83
N ILE A 24 -4.98 4.61 -15.02
CA ILE A 24 -6.37 4.59 -15.50
C ILE A 24 -7.15 3.33 -15.11
N LYS A 25 -6.52 2.27 -14.59
CA LYS A 25 -7.19 0.97 -14.31
C LYS A 25 -8.45 1.10 -13.45
N ILE A 26 -8.40 1.95 -12.40
CA ILE A 26 -9.55 2.19 -11.52
C ILE A 26 -10.64 2.98 -12.25
N TYR A 27 -10.24 3.97 -13.04
CA TYR A 27 -11.16 4.76 -13.88
C TYR A 27 -11.86 3.89 -14.91
N GLN A 28 -11.13 3.06 -15.65
CA GLN A 28 -11.67 2.12 -16.62
C GLN A 28 -12.76 1.24 -16.01
N ARG A 29 -12.49 0.63 -14.85
CA ARG A 29 -13.46 -0.24 -14.17
C ARG A 29 -14.72 0.51 -13.79
N HIS A 30 -14.60 1.67 -13.15
CA HIS A 30 -15.77 2.42 -12.69
C HIS A 30 -16.55 3.08 -13.83
N LEU A 31 -15.86 3.59 -14.85
CA LEU A 31 -16.54 4.17 -16.02
C LEU A 31 -17.24 3.11 -16.86
N LYS A 32 -16.67 1.90 -16.97
CA LYS A 32 -17.38 0.78 -17.59
C LYS A 32 -18.65 0.40 -16.82
N GLN A 33 -18.60 0.42 -15.48
CA GLN A 33 -19.80 0.20 -14.66
C GLN A 33 -20.83 1.33 -14.82
N PHE A 34 -20.37 2.58 -14.99
CA PHE A 34 -21.25 3.71 -15.26
C PHE A 34 -21.91 3.61 -16.64
N GLU A 35 -21.15 3.25 -17.67
CA GLU A 35 -21.65 3.00 -19.02
C GLU A 35 -22.74 1.92 -19.01
N ASN A 36 -22.50 0.79 -18.33
CA ASN A 36 -23.50 -0.26 -18.17
C ASN A 36 -24.77 0.26 -17.46
N TYR A 37 -24.60 1.02 -16.37
CA TYR A 37 -25.72 1.63 -15.66
C TYR A 37 -26.54 2.57 -16.56
N CYS A 38 -25.90 3.39 -17.38
CA CYS A 38 -26.57 4.26 -18.34
C CYS A 38 -27.33 3.44 -19.39
N THR A 39 -26.73 2.35 -19.89
CA THR A 39 -27.38 1.45 -20.85
C THR A 39 -28.61 0.77 -20.25
N GLU A 40 -28.50 0.23 -19.05
CA GLU A 40 -29.60 -0.44 -18.33
C GLU A 40 -30.79 0.48 -18.01
N ASN A 41 -30.52 1.78 -17.84
CA ASN A 41 -31.55 2.77 -17.53
C ASN A 41 -31.92 3.67 -18.72
N ASN A 42 -31.49 3.35 -19.94
CA ASN A 42 -31.75 4.11 -21.17
C ASN A 42 -31.33 5.60 -21.05
N ILE A 43 -30.20 5.88 -20.38
CA ILE A 43 -29.65 7.21 -20.18
C ILE A 43 -28.67 7.50 -21.30
N SER A 44 -28.94 8.49 -22.14
CA SER A 44 -28.00 8.97 -23.15
C SER A 44 -26.99 9.99 -22.55
N LEU A 45 -25.92 10.31 -23.28
CA LEU A 45 -24.93 11.30 -22.81
C LEU A 45 -25.57 12.68 -22.57
N SER A 46 -26.54 13.07 -23.37
CA SER A 46 -27.29 14.33 -23.20
C SER A 46 -28.11 14.38 -21.92
N ASP A 47 -28.50 13.23 -21.40
CA ASP A 47 -29.30 13.11 -20.19
C ASP A 47 -28.43 13.04 -18.91
N VAL A 48 -27.10 12.90 -19.06
CA VAL A 48 -26.20 12.83 -17.91
C VAL A 48 -26.16 14.16 -17.18
N THR A 49 -26.88 14.23 -16.06
CA THR A 49 -26.93 15.38 -15.16
C THR A 49 -26.16 15.09 -13.88
N LYS A 50 -25.98 16.14 -13.05
CA LYS A 50 -25.41 16.03 -11.72
C LYS A 50 -26.15 14.98 -10.88
N GLU A 51 -27.49 15.00 -10.93
CA GLU A 51 -28.35 14.10 -10.15
C GLU A 51 -28.14 12.63 -10.55
N ILE A 52 -27.97 12.36 -11.85
CA ILE A 52 -27.67 11.02 -12.36
C ILE A 52 -26.31 10.54 -11.88
N LEU A 53 -25.29 11.41 -11.90
CA LEU A 53 -23.96 11.07 -11.36
C LEU A 53 -23.99 10.78 -9.86
N GLU A 54 -24.72 11.58 -9.09
CA GLU A 54 -24.89 11.37 -7.65
C GLU A 54 -25.67 10.10 -7.33
N LYS A 55 -26.74 9.82 -8.10
CA LYS A 55 -27.54 8.57 -7.99
C LYS A 55 -26.69 7.35 -8.28
N TRP A 56 -25.88 7.38 -9.34
CA TRP A 56 -24.99 6.28 -9.65
C TRP A 56 -23.90 6.07 -8.57
N CYS A 57 -23.36 7.15 -8.00
CA CYS A 57 -22.39 7.03 -6.92
C CYS A 57 -22.93 6.26 -5.70
N ASN A 58 -24.24 6.32 -5.47
CA ASN A 58 -24.93 5.67 -4.35
C ASN A 58 -25.70 4.38 -4.78
N TYR A 59 -25.59 3.97 -6.04
CA TYR A 59 -26.37 2.90 -6.65
C TYR A 59 -26.19 1.53 -5.97
N LYS A 60 -25.03 1.27 -5.37
CA LYS A 60 -24.74 0.01 -4.68
C LYS A 60 -24.45 0.23 -3.21
N GLU A 61 -24.89 -0.73 -2.38
CA GLU A 61 -24.44 -0.82 -0.99
C GLU A 61 -22.97 -1.22 -0.95
N GLU A 62 -22.11 -0.23 -0.81
CA GLU A 62 -20.66 -0.37 -0.73
C GLU A 62 -20.12 0.45 0.43
N SER A 63 -18.82 0.22 0.75
CA SER A 63 -18.19 1.03 1.80
C SER A 63 -18.20 2.51 1.42
N GLU A 64 -18.33 3.37 2.43
CA GLU A 64 -18.31 4.83 2.27
C GLU A 64 -17.03 5.31 1.55
N GLN A 65 -15.91 4.63 1.76
CA GLN A 65 -14.67 4.92 1.03
C GLN A 65 -14.80 4.63 -0.46
N THR A 66 -15.48 3.56 -0.85
CA THR A 66 -15.70 3.20 -2.26
C THR A 66 -16.63 4.23 -2.91
N LYS A 67 -17.71 4.60 -2.24
CA LYS A 67 -18.64 5.64 -2.71
C LYS A 67 -17.92 6.96 -2.90
N ARG A 68 -17.10 7.38 -1.92
CA ARG A 68 -16.29 8.60 -2.01
C ARG A 68 -15.31 8.58 -3.18
N ASN A 69 -14.60 7.49 -3.39
CA ASN A 69 -13.64 7.36 -4.49
C ASN A 69 -14.37 7.47 -5.84
N ARG A 70 -15.53 6.82 -5.96
CA ARG A 70 -16.41 6.89 -7.13
C ARG A 70 -16.88 8.33 -7.37
N PHE A 71 -17.31 9.02 -6.31
CA PHE A 71 -17.76 10.40 -6.38
C PHE A 71 -16.65 11.35 -6.87
N ILE A 72 -15.43 11.28 -6.27
CA ILE A 72 -14.28 12.07 -6.71
C ILE A 72 -13.95 11.81 -8.19
N MET A 73 -14.08 10.56 -8.63
CA MET A 73 -13.86 10.22 -10.03
C MET A 73 -14.92 10.87 -10.93
N MET A 74 -16.21 10.82 -10.53
CA MET A 74 -17.30 11.41 -11.29
C MET A 74 -17.20 12.94 -11.34
N GLN A 75 -16.73 13.61 -10.30
CA GLN A 75 -16.42 15.04 -10.35
C GLN A 75 -15.40 15.38 -11.44
N LYS A 76 -14.35 14.56 -11.57
CA LYS A 76 -13.32 14.74 -12.61
C LYS A 76 -13.86 14.46 -14.00
N PHE A 77 -14.74 13.47 -14.15
CA PHE A 77 -15.40 13.17 -15.41
C PHE A 77 -16.38 14.28 -15.81
N ALA A 78 -17.20 14.78 -14.88
CA ALA A 78 -18.09 15.92 -15.12
C ALA A 78 -17.31 17.20 -15.49
N SER A 79 -16.18 17.46 -14.84
CA SER A 79 -15.29 18.57 -15.19
C SER A 79 -14.75 18.43 -16.61
N TYR A 80 -14.39 17.24 -17.03
CA TYR A 80 -13.95 16.98 -18.40
C TYR A 80 -15.08 17.18 -19.42
N LEU A 81 -16.29 16.69 -19.13
CA LEU A 81 -17.46 16.91 -19.97
C LEU A 81 -17.74 18.42 -20.15
N LYS A 82 -17.66 19.19 -19.06
CA LYS A 82 -17.84 20.65 -19.10
C LYS A 82 -16.81 21.34 -19.99
N ILE A 83 -15.54 20.92 -19.93
CA ILE A 83 -14.48 21.40 -20.81
C ILE A 83 -14.76 21.06 -22.29
N LYS A 84 -15.37 19.91 -22.57
CA LYS A 84 -15.78 19.48 -23.91
C LYS A 84 -17.06 20.18 -24.42
N GLY A 85 -17.64 21.10 -23.63
CA GLY A 85 -18.80 21.89 -24.03
C GLY A 85 -20.16 21.31 -23.64
N PHE A 86 -20.19 20.20 -22.89
CA PHE A 86 -21.45 19.65 -22.39
C PHE A 86 -21.99 20.50 -21.23
N LYS A 87 -23.31 20.76 -21.25
CA LYS A 87 -24.02 21.46 -20.17
C LYS A 87 -24.24 20.53 -18.98
N ILE A 88 -23.25 20.40 -18.12
CA ILE A 88 -23.30 19.59 -16.90
C ILE A 88 -22.79 20.37 -15.70
N ASP A 89 -23.51 20.25 -14.59
CA ASP A 89 -23.06 20.74 -13.30
C ASP A 89 -22.17 19.72 -12.62
N ILE A 90 -21.07 20.20 -12.04
CA ILE A 90 -20.14 19.33 -11.32
C ILE A 90 -20.81 18.95 -9.98
N PRO A 91 -20.89 17.66 -9.64
CA PRO A 91 -21.42 17.23 -8.36
C PRO A 91 -20.73 17.96 -7.20
N SER A 92 -21.50 18.56 -6.30
CA SER A 92 -20.98 19.37 -5.22
C SER A 92 -20.35 18.51 -4.12
N SER A 93 -19.21 18.96 -3.57
CA SER A 93 -18.46 18.24 -2.52
C SER A 93 -19.12 18.27 -1.14
N ASN A 94 -20.35 18.77 -1.02
CA ASN A 94 -21.07 18.84 0.26
C ASN A 94 -21.39 17.47 0.87
N ILE A 95 -21.23 16.37 0.08
CA ILE A 95 -21.09 15.02 0.61
C ILE A 95 -19.62 14.85 1.03
N VAL A 96 -19.14 15.68 1.95
CA VAL A 96 -17.90 15.42 2.69
C VAL A 96 -18.24 14.35 3.73
N ILE A 97 -18.28 13.12 3.26
CA ILE A 97 -18.18 11.99 4.19
C ILE A 97 -16.83 12.19 4.88
N LYS A 98 -16.88 12.68 6.13
CA LYS A 98 -15.71 12.71 7.01
C LYS A 98 -15.32 11.26 7.30
N TYR A 99 -14.67 10.65 6.33
CA TYR A 99 -14.18 9.30 6.50
C TYR A 99 -12.90 9.35 7.34
N LYS A 100 -13.07 9.00 8.59
CA LYS A 100 -11.94 8.67 9.47
C LYS A 100 -11.62 7.21 9.22
N THR A 101 -10.53 6.92 8.54
CA THR A 101 -10.03 5.53 8.46
C THR A 101 -9.70 5.08 9.87
N THR A 102 -10.56 4.25 10.43
CA THR A 102 -10.37 3.66 11.76
C THR A 102 -9.67 2.30 11.69
N ILE A 103 -9.06 1.98 10.54
CA ILE A 103 -8.35 0.71 10.41
C ILE A 103 -7.03 0.84 11.15
N VAL A 104 -6.99 0.24 12.34
CA VAL A 104 -5.74 0.07 13.08
C VAL A 104 -4.94 -1.05 12.39
N PRO A 105 -3.67 -0.81 12.01
CA PRO A 105 -2.83 -1.85 11.45
C PRO A 105 -2.59 -2.97 12.47
N TYR A 106 -2.50 -4.20 11.98
CA TYR A 106 -2.04 -5.30 12.80
C TYR A 106 -0.52 -5.22 12.94
N ILE A 107 -0.02 -5.25 14.17
CA ILE A 107 1.41 -5.29 14.45
C ILE A 107 1.75 -6.70 14.94
N PHE A 108 2.48 -7.43 14.11
CA PHE A 108 2.93 -8.77 14.47
C PHE A 108 3.90 -8.71 15.64
N SER A 109 3.70 -9.57 16.63
CA SER A 109 4.71 -9.83 17.64
C SER A 109 5.90 -10.62 17.06
N GLU A 110 7.04 -10.58 17.74
CA GLU A 110 8.21 -11.35 17.31
C GLU A 110 7.94 -12.86 17.29
N SER A 111 7.15 -13.37 18.24
CA SER A 111 6.76 -14.77 18.29
C SER A 111 5.86 -15.18 17.13
N GLU A 112 4.93 -14.31 16.73
CA GLU A 112 4.09 -14.53 15.55
C GLU A 112 4.89 -14.52 14.26
N LEU A 113 5.83 -13.58 14.11
CA LEU A 113 6.74 -13.55 12.97
C LEU A 113 7.57 -14.83 12.88
N LYS A 114 8.12 -15.30 14.01
CA LYS A 114 8.88 -16.55 14.05
C LYS A 114 8.03 -17.75 13.59
N ARG A 115 6.82 -17.90 14.11
CA ARG A 115 5.89 -18.96 13.68
C ARG A 115 5.52 -18.82 12.19
N PHE A 116 5.18 -17.61 11.75
CA PHE A 116 4.83 -17.36 10.35
C PHE A 116 5.98 -17.74 9.40
N PHE A 117 7.20 -17.29 9.67
CA PHE A 117 8.36 -17.62 8.82
C PHE A 117 8.75 -19.09 8.87
N CYS A 118 8.53 -19.76 10.00
CA CYS A 118 8.70 -21.22 10.10
C CYS A 118 7.76 -21.94 9.12
N GLU A 119 6.48 -21.58 9.08
CA GLU A 119 5.51 -22.17 8.15
C GLU A 119 5.81 -21.85 6.68
N VAL A 120 6.33 -20.66 6.40
CA VAL A 120 6.78 -20.29 5.05
C VAL A 120 7.97 -21.17 4.63
N ASP A 121 8.95 -21.34 5.49
CA ASP A 121 10.17 -22.12 5.19
C ASP A 121 9.88 -23.61 5.03
N ASN A 122 8.85 -24.14 5.68
CA ASN A 122 8.39 -25.52 5.58
C ASN A 122 7.39 -25.76 4.43
N SER A 123 7.15 -24.76 3.58
CA SER A 123 6.15 -24.85 2.51
C SER A 123 6.76 -25.35 1.20
N ASN A 124 5.89 -25.86 0.30
CA ASN A 124 6.29 -26.24 -1.07
C ASN A 124 6.68 -25.02 -1.93
N ASN A 125 6.34 -23.81 -1.50
CA ASN A 125 6.66 -22.55 -2.18
C ASN A 125 7.84 -21.82 -1.54
N THR A 126 8.60 -22.49 -0.69
CA THR A 126 9.64 -21.86 0.14
C THR A 126 10.67 -21.07 -0.68
N LYS A 127 11.02 -21.54 -1.88
CA LYS A 127 11.98 -20.85 -2.75
C LYS A 127 11.66 -19.39 -2.99
N THR A 128 10.41 -19.09 -3.37
CA THR A 128 9.96 -17.71 -3.64
C THR A 128 9.45 -17.02 -2.37
N ASP A 129 8.59 -17.69 -1.60
CA ASP A 129 7.84 -17.08 -0.52
C ASP A 129 8.74 -16.75 0.68
N SER A 130 9.76 -17.57 0.95
CA SER A 130 10.71 -17.32 2.03
C SER A 130 11.42 -15.98 1.88
N LEU A 131 11.86 -15.63 0.67
CA LEU A 131 12.48 -14.34 0.40
C LEU A 131 11.45 -13.22 0.31
N LEU A 132 10.36 -13.42 -0.42
CA LEU A 132 9.34 -12.41 -0.68
C LEU A 132 8.75 -11.84 0.61
N PHE A 133 8.27 -12.72 1.53
CA PHE A 133 7.69 -12.26 2.79
C PHE A 133 8.73 -11.62 3.72
N ARG A 134 9.98 -12.06 3.66
CA ARG A 134 11.07 -11.40 4.39
C ARG A 134 11.42 -10.03 3.85
N LEU A 135 11.29 -9.80 2.54
CA LEU A 135 11.44 -8.46 1.97
C LEU A 135 10.28 -7.53 2.37
N TYR A 136 9.05 -8.05 2.46
CA TYR A 136 7.94 -7.25 2.99
C TYR A 136 8.21 -6.78 4.43
N TYR A 137 8.71 -7.65 5.29
CA TYR A 137 9.04 -7.30 6.66
C TYR A 137 10.38 -6.56 6.78
N GLY A 138 11.46 -7.07 6.23
CA GLY A 138 12.81 -6.53 6.46
C GLY A 138 13.10 -5.22 5.74
N CYS A 139 12.50 -5.03 4.54
CA CYS A 139 12.64 -3.82 3.73
C CYS A 139 11.37 -2.94 3.75
N GLY A 140 10.29 -3.41 4.34
CA GLY A 140 9.03 -2.68 4.36
C GLY A 140 8.46 -2.40 2.97
N LEU A 141 8.70 -3.28 2.00
CA LEU A 141 8.20 -3.10 0.63
C LEU A 141 6.67 -3.13 0.58
N ARG A 142 6.08 -2.30 -0.28
CA ARG A 142 4.68 -2.49 -0.65
C ARG A 142 4.55 -3.73 -1.52
N MET A 143 3.41 -4.43 -1.44
CA MET A 143 3.21 -5.66 -2.21
C MET A 143 3.49 -5.44 -3.70
N HIS A 144 2.90 -4.42 -4.29
CA HIS A 144 3.13 -4.09 -5.70
C HIS A 144 4.59 -3.73 -6.02
N GLU A 145 5.32 -3.08 -5.10
CA GLU A 145 6.74 -2.76 -5.29
C GLU A 145 7.58 -4.04 -5.43
N ALA A 146 7.37 -5.01 -4.53
CA ALA A 146 8.10 -6.27 -4.58
C ALA A 146 7.72 -7.12 -5.81
N LEU A 147 6.44 -7.17 -6.17
CA LEU A 147 5.97 -7.96 -7.31
C LEU A 147 6.35 -7.36 -8.67
N SER A 148 6.65 -6.07 -8.71
CA SER A 148 7.11 -5.38 -9.92
C SER A 148 8.63 -5.34 -10.07
N LEU A 149 9.40 -5.87 -9.11
CA LEU A 149 10.86 -5.92 -9.22
C LEU A 149 11.28 -6.71 -10.46
N LYS A 150 12.22 -6.14 -11.20
CA LYS A 150 12.96 -6.79 -12.28
C LYS A 150 14.29 -7.31 -11.78
N CYS A 151 14.91 -8.22 -12.52
CA CYS A 151 16.24 -8.72 -12.18
C CYS A 151 17.26 -7.57 -12.11
N CYS A 152 17.21 -6.61 -13.04
CA CYS A 152 18.05 -5.41 -13.03
C CYS A 152 17.83 -4.46 -11.85
N ASP A 153 16.71 -4.59 -11.13
CA ASP A 153 16.44 -3.76 -9.96
C ASP A 153 17.12 -4.27 -8.68
N VAL A 154 17.66 -5.48 -8.70
CA VAL A 154 18.31 -6.12 -7.55
C VAL A 154 19.80 -6.25 -7.79
N ASN A 155 20.57 -5.28 -7.30
CA ASN A 155 22.02 -5.33 -7.37
C ASN A 155 22.57 -6.29 -6.30
N LEU A 156 22.94 -7.48 -6.76
CA LEU A 156 23.47 -8.55 -5.90
C LEU A 156 24.96 -8.35 -5.53
N ILE A 157 25.67 -7.41 -6.19
CA ILE A 157 27.06 -7.08 -5.87
C ILE A 157 27.09 -6.18 -4.63
N ASP A 158 26.28 -5.12 -4.63
CA ASP A 158 26.27 -4.11 -3.56
C ASP A 158 25.17 -4.34 -2.51
N GLY A 159 24.28 -5.30 -2.71
CA GLY A 159 23.17 -5.60 -1.80
C GLY A 159 22.11 -4.49 -1.77
N ILE A 160 21.74 -3.96 -2.92
CA ILE A 160 20.80 -2.83 -3.05
C ILE A 160 19.62 -3.23 -3.92
N ILE A 161 18.41 -2.90 -3.47
CA ILE A 161 17.18 -2.97 -4.28
C ILE A 161 16.79 -1.58 -4.73
N THR A 162 16.55 -1.39 -6.03
CA THR A 162 16.05 -0.16 -6.62
C THR A 162 14.54 -0.25 -6.84
N ILE A 163 13.76 0.53 -6.13
CA ILE A 163 12.31 0.62 -6.34
C ILE A 163 12.04 1.74 -7.34
N ARG A 164 11.67 1.36 -8.57
CA ARG A 164 11.29 2.29 -9.64
C ARG A 164 9.80 2.60 -9.58
N ASN A 165 9.40 3.77 -10.06
CA ASN A 165 7.98 4.17 -10.21
C ASN A 165 7.13 3.94 -8.95
N ALA A 166 7.67 4.22 -7.76
CA ALA A 166 6.87 4.24 -6.54
C ALA A 166 5.64 5.16 -6.73
N LYS A 167 4.64 5.03 -5.87
CA LYS A 167 3.31 5.70 -5.95
C LYS A 167 3.31 7.17 -6.42
N ASN A 168 4.47 7.84 -6.43
CA ASN A 168 4.65 9.25 -6.84
C ASN A 168 5.72 9.42 -7.93
N GLY A 169 6.01 8.39 -8.72
CA GLY A 169 7.02 8.42 -9.77
C GLY A 169 8.47 8.52 -9.27
N ARG A 170 8.69 8.48 -7.96
CA ARG A 170 10.03 8.61 -7.37
C ARG A 170 10.71 7.25 -7.28
N THR A 171 11.98 7.21 -7.67
CA THR A 171 12.85 6.06 -7.47
C THR A 171 13.53 6.17 -6.10
N ARG A 172 13.69 5.04 -5.41
CA ARG A 172 14.48 4.94 -4.19
C ARG A 172 15.31 3.68 -4.16
N MET A 173 16.45 3.75 -3.53
CA MET A 173 17.37 2.63 -3.29
C MET A 173 17.21 2.16 -1.84
N ILE A 174 17.19 0.86 -1.66
CA ILE A 174 17.01 0.19 -0.36
C ILE A 174 18.20 -0.73 -0.14
N PRO A 175 19.11 -0.40 0.79
CA PRO A 175 20.17 -1.32 1.16
C PRO A 175 19.60 -2.52 1.92
N LEU A 176 20.11 -3.69 1.62
CA LEU A 176 19.74 -4.96 2.25
C LEU A 176 20.61 -5.21 3.48
N SER A 177 20.03 -5.79 4.53
CA SER A 177 20.84 -6.40 5.58
C SER A 177 21.64 -7.59 5.04
N SER A 178 22.73 -7.94 5.68
CA SER A 178 23.59 -9.06 5.26
C SER A 178 22.80 -10.37 5.09
N CYS A 179 21.86 -10.62 5.99
CA CYS A 179 21.00 -11.81 5.94
C CYS A 179 20.07 -11.79 4.71
N LEU A 180 19.40 -10.66 4.41
CA LEU A 180 18.53 -10.54 3.25
C LEU A 180 19.33 -10.57 1.94
N TRP A 181 20.48 -9.95 1.93
CA TRP A 181 21.38 -9.96 0.78
C TRP A 181 21.84 -11.39 0.44
N SER A 182 22.28 -12.15 1.44
CA SER A 182 22.64 -13.57 1.26
C SER A 182 21.47 -14.40 0.69
N ARG A 183 20.23 -14.18 1.21
CA ARG A 183 19.03 -14.84 0.69
C ARG A 183 18.68 -14.42 -0.73
N CYS A 184 18.89 -13.16 -1.10
CA CYS A 184 18.71 -12.69 -2.49
C CYS A 184 19.70 -13.38 -3.44
N LYS A 185 20.96 -13.52 -3.04
CA LYS A 185 21.99 -14.24 -3.81
C LYS A 185 21.62 -15.71 -4.00
N GLN A 186 21.22 -16.39 -2.91
CA GLN A 186 20.78 -17.77 -2.98
C GLN A 186 19.57 -17.92 -3.91
N TYR A 187 18.54 -17.09 -3.75
CA TYR A 187 17.36 -17.11 -4.60
C TYR A 187 17.70 -16.92 -6.08
N ALA A 188 18.55 -15.95 -6.39
CA ALA A 188 18.98 -15.67 -7.76
C ALA A 188 19.74 -16.85 -8.35
N HIS A 189 20.67 -17.44 -7.61
CA HIS A 189 21.42 -18.63 -8.02
C HIS A 189 20.51 -19.82 -8.31
N GLU A 190 19.46 -20.03 -7.51
CA GLU A 190 18.58 -21.18 -7.65
C GLU A 190 17.48 -21.00 -8.71
N ASN A 191 17.04 -19.77 -8.97
CA ASN A 191 15.81 -19.52 -9.74
C ASN A 191 15.98 -18.60 -10.94
N LEU A 192 17.07 -17.82 -11.05
CA LEU A 192 17.24 -16.78 -12.07
C LEU A 192 18.35 -17.04 -13.08
N ILE A 193 18.91 -18.25 -13.13
CA ILE A 193 20.05 -18.58 -14.00
C ILE A 193 19.79 -18.26 -15.49
N ASN A 194 18.55 -18.48 -15.96
CA ASN A 194 18.13 -18.26 -17.33
C ASN A 194 17.26 -17.00 -17.51
N CYS A 195 17.27 -16.09 -16.55
CA CYS A 195 16.49 -14.88 -16.60
C CYS A 195 17.30 -13.71 -17.19
N ASN A 196 16.63 -12.84 -17.93
CA ASN A 196 17.18 -11.60 -18.44
C ASN A 196 16.99 -10.47 -17.43
N GLU A 197 17.68 -9.34 -17.62
CA GLU A 197 17.55 -8.15 -16.76
C GLU A 197 16.13 -7.61 -16.67
N ASP A 198 15.34 -7.70 -17.73
CA ASP A 198 13.96 -7.24 -17.81
C ASP A 198 12.93 -8.24 -17.30
N ASP A 199 13.34 -9.45 -16.94
CA ASP A 199 12.44 -10.45 -16.34
C ASP A 199 12.09 -10.06 -14.92
N TYR A 200 10.92 -10.54 -14.44
CA TYR A 200 10.50 -10.31 -13.06
C TYR A 200 11.36 -11.12 -12.08
N PHE A 201 11.75 -10.47 -11.00
CA PHE A 201 12.51 -11.13 -9.94
C PHE A 201 11.69 -12.21 -9.24
N PHE A 202 10.38 -12.02 -9.10
CA PHE A 202 9.44 -13.00 -8.52
C PHE A 202 8.40 -13.44 -9.53
N PHE A 203 8.40 -14.72 -9.86
CA PHE A 203 7.47 -15.36 -10.80
C PHE A 203 7.13 -16.80 -10.36
N ILE A 204 6.19 -17.47 -11.04
CA ILE A 204 5.89 -18.89 -10.80
C ILE A 204 6.61 -19.78 -11.82
N THR A 205 6.28 -19.62 -13.09
CA THR A 205 6.80 -20.43 -14.22
C THR A 205 7.37 -19.60 -15.34
N ASP A 206 6.76 -18.46 -15.68
CA ASP A 206 7.18 -17.56 -16.76
C ASP A 206 7.78 -16.29 -16.16
N PRO A 207 9.11 -16.07 -16.31
CA PRO A 207 9.77 -14.90 -15.73
C PRO A 207 9.31 -13.56 -16.35
N ARG A 208 8.64 -13.59 -17.48
CA ARG A 208 8.03 -12.40 -18.11
C ARG A 208 6.71 -11.98 -17.46
N LYS A 209 6.18 -12.80 -16.54
CA LYS A 209 4.93 -12.54 -15.81
C LYS A 209 5.18 -12.44 -14.31
N PRO A 210 4.77 -11.35 -13.65
CA PRO A 210 4.95 -11.21 -12.22
C PRO A 210 4.08 -12.21 -11.46
N LEU A 211 4.50 -12.53 -10.26
CA LEU A 211 3.64 -13.22 -9.30
C LEU A 211 2.39 -12.35 -9.03
N SER A 212 1.20 -12.98 -9.02
CA SER A 212 -0.05 -12.23 -8.86
C SER A 212 -0.33 -11.86 -7.40
N ASP A 213 -0.97 -10.71 -7.18
CA ASP A 213 -1.44 -10.27 -5.86
C ASP A 213 -2.33 -11.33 -5.20
N SER A 214 -3.23 -11.94 -5.97
CA SER A 214 -4.15 -12.97 -5.48
C SER A 214 -3.40 -14.22 -4.98
N THR A 215 -2.34 -14.64 -5.70
CA THR A 215 -1.49 -15.76 -5.27
C THR A 215 -0.82 -15.45 -3.93
N VAL A 216 -0.23 -14.25 -3.79
CA VAL A 216 0.40 -13.82 -2.54
C VAL A 216 -0.60 -13.79 -1.39
N TYR A 217 -1.80 -13.24 -1.61
CA TYR A 217 -2.85 -13.22 -0.58
C TYR A 217 -3.31 -14.62 -0.17
N CYS A 218 -3.52 -15.53 -1.12
CA CYS A 218 -3.91 -16.90 -0.81
C CYS A 218 -2.85 -17.62 0.02
N ARG A 219 -1.57 -17.52 -0.38
CA ARG A 219 -0.44 -18.11 0.33
C ARG A 219 -0.27 -17.50 1.72
N PHE A 220 -0.32 -16.17 1.83
CA PHE A 220 -0.26 -15.47 3.11
C PHE A 220 -1.31 -15.96 4.11
N ARG A 221 -2.58 -16.09 3.69
CA ARG A 221 -3.66 -16.61 4.53
C ARG A 221 -3.43 -18.05 4.97
N ALA A 222 -2.92 -18.88 4.06
CA ALA A 222 -2.57 -20.26 4.37
C ALA A 222 -1.49 -20.34 5.45
N TYR A 223 -0.44 -19.50 5.36
CA TYR A 223 0.61 -19.43 6.36
C TYR A 223 0.13 -18.89 7.70
N LEU A 224 -0.72 -17.86 7.72
CA LEU A 224 -1.34 -17.37 8.95
C LEU A 224 -2.10 -18.49 9.67
N LYS A 225 -2.93 -19.23 8.92
CA LYS A 225 -3.70 -20.35 9.47
C LYS A 225 -2.80 -21.42 10.08
N LYS A 226 -1.74 -21.83 9.38
CA LYS A 226 -0.77 -22.84 9.87
C LYS A 226 -0.01 -22.32 11.08
N ALA A 227 0.38 -21.06 11.10
CA ALA A 227 1.07 -20.42 12.23
C ALA A 227 0.17 -20.16 13.45
N GLY A 228 -1.13 -20.49 13.38
CA GLY A 228 -2.09 -20.20 14.46
C GLY A 228 -2.32 -18.72 14.70
N ILE A 229 -2.20 -17.89 13.64
CA ILE A 229 -2.45 -16.44 13.72
C ILE A 229 -3.86 -16.16 13.18
N PRO A 230 -4.79 -15.65 14.03
CA PRO A 230 -6.15 -15.41 13.61
C PRO A 230 -6.26 -14.40 12.48
N HIS A 231 -7.07 -14.71 11.45
CA HIS A 231 -7.38 -13.79 10.35
C HIS A 231 -8.89 -13.46 10.38
N LEU A 232 -9.27 -12.59 11.30
CA LEU A 232 -10.63 -12.04 11.43
C LEU A 232 -10.84 -10.84 10.49
N LYS A 233 -12.02 -10.19 10.53
CA LYS A 233 -12.35 -9.01 9.68
C LYS A 233 -11.29 -7.90 9.69
N GLN A 234 -10.61 -7.69 10.82
CA GLN A 234 -9.50 -6.74 10.99
C GLN A 234 -8.15 -7.44 11.16
N GLY A 235 -8.05 -8.69 10.74
CA GLY A 235 -6.85 -9.50 10.88
C GLY A 235 -5.68 -9.03 10.02
N PRO A 236 -4.52 -9.69 10.18
CA PRO A 236 -3.30 -9.30 9.49
C PRO A 236 -3.45 -9.29 7.97
N ARG A 237 -2.86 -8.28 7.33
CA ARG A 237 -2.74 -8.14 5.88
C ARG A 237 -1.27 -8.15 5.49
N VAL A 238 -0.95 -8.47 4.25
CA VAL A 238 0.44 -8.43 3.76
C VAL A 238 1.09 -7.07 4.02
N HIS A 239 0.32 -5.97 3.91
CA HIS A 239 0.83 -4.63 4.18
C HIS A 239 1.20 -4.39 5.65
N ASP A 240 0.67 -5.18 6.57
CA ASP A 240 0.96 -5.05 8.00
C ASP A 240 2.38 -5.50 8.37
N PHE A 241 3.08 -6.28 7.53
CA PHE A 241 4.52 -6.48 7.67
C PHE A 241 5.30 -5.17 7.62
N ARG A 242 4.92 -4.28 6.71
CA ARG A 242 5.53 -2.96 6.59
C ARG A 242 5.25 -2.09 7.81
N HIS A 243 4.03 -2.13 8.35
CA HIS A 243 3.67 -1.46 9.59
C HIS A 243 4.49 -2.02 10.77
N THR A 244 4.56 -3.34 10.87
CA THR A 244 5.33 -4.05 11.91
C THR A 244 6.81 -3.69 11.85
N MET A 245 7.42 -3.67 10.66
CA MET A 245 8.83 -3.27 10.50
C MET A 245 9.08 -1.87 11.04
N CYS A 246 8.22 -0.91 10.71
CA CYS A 246 8.35 0.46 11.22
C CYS A 246 8.28 0.52 12.74
N VAL A 247 7.25 -0.12 13.32
CA VAL A 247 7.05 -0.14 14.78
C VAL A 247 8.23 -0.81 15.48
N HIS A 248 8.66 -1.98 14.99
CA HIS A 248 9.81 -2.70 15.56
C HIS A 248 11.11 -1.88 15.45
N ARG A 249 11.33 -1.19 14.34
CA ARG A 249 12.52 -0.34 14.17
C ARG A 249 12.50 0.85 15.14
N LEU A 250 11.35 1.52 15.27
CA LEU A 250 11.19 2.61 16.22
C LEU A 250 11.41 2.14 17.66
N LYS A 251 10.81 0.98 18.02
CA LYS A 251 11.01 0.36 19.32
C LYS A 251 12.49 0.10 19.62
N THR A 252 13.20 -0.51 18.66
CA THR A 252 14.64 -0.76 18.79
C THR A 252 15.42 0.53 19.04
N TRP A 253 15.15 1.59 18.26
CA TRP A 253 15.85 2.86 18.43
C TRP A 253 15.60 3.54 19.77
N VAL A 254 14.35 3.47 20.26
CA VAL A 254 14.04 3.98 21.61
C VAL A 254 14.81 3.21 22.68
N LEU A 255 14.82 1.88 22.61
CA LEU A 255 15.53 1.03 23.57
C LEU A 255 17.04 1.23 23.50
N GLU A 256 17.60 1.54 22.32
CA GLU A 256 19.00 1.90 22.12
C GLU A 256 19.32 3.35 22.53
N GLY A 257 18.35 4.13 22.99
CA GLY A 257 18.55 5.53 23.38
C GLY A 257 18.84 6.48 22.22
N LYS A 258 18.50 6.11 20.98
CA LYS A 258 18.74 6.95 19.80
C LYS A 258 17.76 8.12 19.71
N ASP A 259 18.23 9.26 19.26
CA ASP A 259 17.36 10.42 18.99
C ASP A 259 16.43 10.13 17.80
N LEU A 260 15.15 9.93 18.09
CA LEU A 260 14.12 9.67 17.06
C LEU A 260 14.01 10.81 16.06
N ASN A 261 14.23 12.08 16.47
CA ASN A 261 14.14 13.22 15.55
C ASN A 261 15.20 13.13 14.45
N ALA A 262 16.38 12.66 14.79
CA ALA A 262 17.46 12.44 13.83
C ALA A 262 17.19 11.24 12.90
N TYR A 263 16.56 10.16 13.41
CA TYR A 263 16.39 8.91 12.66
C TYR A 263 15.07 8.80 11.86
N LEU A 264 14.01 9.49 12.28
CA LEU A 264 12.72 9.47 11.58
C LEU A 264 12.79 9.92 10.10
N PRO A 265 13.58 10.95 9.72
CA PRO A 265 13.75 11.31 8.32
C PRO A 265 14.29 10.18 7.45
N TYR A 266 15.26 9.43 7.98
CA TYR A 266 15.84 8.28 7.26
C TYR A 266 14.83 7.16 7.10
N LEU A 267 14.04 6.83 8.15
CA LEU A 267 12.97 5.85 8.05
C LEU A 267 11.91 6.27 7.04
N SER A 268 11.51 7.54 7.05
CA SER A 268 10.55 8.10 6.11
C SER A 268 11.03 7.96 4.66
N LYS A 269 12.28 8.29 4.40
CA LYS A 269 12.91 8.16 3.07
C LYS A 269 13.04 6.70 2.65
N TYR A 270 13.50 5.83 3.55
CA TYR A 270 13.62 4.39 3.33
C TYR A 270 12.27 3.76 2.94
N MET A 271 11.22 4.12 3.67
CA MET A 271 9.85 3.69 3.41
C MET A 271 9.26 4.32 2.13
N GLY A 272 9.81 5.38 1.61
CA GLY A 272 9.26 6.13 0.47
C GLY A 272 7.92 6.79 0.82
N HIS A 273 7.85 7.42 1.99
CA HIS A 273 6.76 8.32 2.35
C HIS A 273 6.96 9.69 1.69
N VAL A 274 5.87 10.31 1.25
CA VAL A 274 5.91 11.63 0.61
C VAL A 274 6.14 12.73 1.65
N ASP A 275 5.54 12.53 2.82
CA ASP A 275 5.62 13.42 3.96
C ASP A 275 5.82 12.65 5.28
N PHE A 276 6.16 13.38 6.32
CA PHE A 276 6.38 12.83 7.66
C PHE A 276 5.15 12.23 8.31
N ARG A 277 3.93 12.67 7.94
CA ARG A 277 2.68 12.21 8.55
C ARG A 277 2.50 10.70 8.47
N GLY A 278 3.01 10.09 7.36
CA GLY A 278 3.01 8.65 7.21
C GLY A 278 3.92 7.93 8.22
N THR A 279 4.97 8.59 8.70
CA THR A 279 5.93 8.02 9.68
C THR A 279 5.50 8.36 11.11
N GLU A 280 5.00 9.58 11.38
CA GLU A 280 4.43 9.97 12.68
C GLU A 280 3.27 9.06 13.12
N TYR A 281 2.52 8.53 12.16
CA TYR A 281 1.46 7.57 12.46
C TYR A 281 1.98 6.35 13.22
N TYR A 282 3.21 5.89 12.93
CA TYR A 282 3.80 4.74 13.62
C TYR A 282 4.22 5.05 15.06
N LEU A 283 4.55 6.30 15.36
CA LEU A 283 4.81 6.70 16.75
C LEU A 283 3.58 6.50 17.63
N LYS A 284 2.38 6.73 17.08
CA LYS A 284 1.11 6.50 17.80
C LYS A 284 0.82 5.01 18.02
N LEU A 285 1.41 4.13 17.22
CA LEU A 285 1.24 2.68 17.35
C LEU A 285 2.25 2.05 18.31
N THR A 286 3.22 2.82 18.78
CA THR A 286 4.21 2.36 19.78
C THR A 286 3.74 2.57 21.21
N ALA A 287 2.43 2.47 21.46
CA ALA A 287 1.86 2.64 22.81
C ALA A 287 2.52 1.74 23.88
N ASP A 288 2.99 0.56 23.48
CA ASP A 288 3.75 -0.35 24.35
C ASP A 288 5.07 0.26 24.87
N LEU A 289 5.53 1.35 24.28
CA LEU A 289 6.72 2.09 24.70
C LEU A 289 6.42 3.22 25.68
N TYR A 290 5.16 3.59 25.89
CA TYR A 290 4.81 4.68 26.80
C TYR A 290 5.35 4.48 28.23
N PRO A 291 5.28 3.29 28.86
CA PRO A 291 5.87 3.09 30.18
C PRO A 291 7.37 3.41 30.22
N TYR A 292 8.12 2.93 29.22
CA TYR A 292 9.55 3.17 29.11
C TYR A 292 9.89 4.64 28.80
N LEU A 293 9.09 5.30 27.96
CA LEU A 293 9.26 6.74 27.69
C LEU A 293 8.94 7.58 28.93
N ILE A 294 7.92 7.20 29.70
CA ILE A 294 7.57 7.85 30.97
C ILE A 294 8.72 7.67 31.98
N GLU A 295 9.27 6.48 32.10
CA GLU A 295 10.40 6.20 32.99
C GLU A 295 11.62 7.08 32.63
N LYS A 296 12.02 7.14 31.34
CA LYS A 296 13.09 8.04 30.89
C LYS A 296 12.77 9.53 31.08
N MET A 297 11.52 9.93 30.88
CA MET A 297 11.10 11.31 31.14
C MET A 297 11.20 11.62 32.64
N ASN A 298 10.80 10.71 33.50
CA ASN A 298 10.91 10.85 34.94
C ASN A 298 12.38 10.93 35.39
N GLU A 299 13.24 10.06 34.86
CA GLU A 299 14.70 10.14 35.12
C GLU A 299 15.29 11.51 34.72
N HIS A 300 14.83 12.09 33.60
CA HIS A 300 15.30 13.41 33.12
C HIS A 300 14.69 14.57 33.92
N GLN A 301 13.51 14.40 34.48
CA GLN A 301 12.77 15.43 35.22
C GLN A 301 13.02 15.40 36.73
N MET A 302 13.57 14.33 37.28
CA MET A 302 13.83 14.18 38.72
C MET A 302 14.75 15.25 39.33
N GLY A 303 15.43 16.07 38.52
CA GLY A 303 16.23 17.21 38.98
C GLY A 303 15.65 18.60 38.69
N ILE A 304 14.54 18.66 37.94
CA ILE A 304 14.02 19.95 37.39
C ILE A 304 12.67 20.33 38.03
N ILE A 305 11.84 19.37 38.34
CA ILE A 305 10.53 19.63 38.96
C ILE A 305 10.61 19.31 40.46
N PRO A 306 10.49 20.30 41.37
CA PRO A 306 10.51 20.04 42.78
C PRO A 306 9.30 19.19 43.17
N VAL A 307 9.56 18.11 43.90
CA VAL A 307 8.50 17.31 44.54
C VAL A 307 7.82 18.18 45.57
N ARG A 308 6.52 18.40 45.45
CA ARG A 308 5.72 19.03 46.50
C ARG A 308 5.72 18.08 47.69
N GLU A 309 6.40 18.44 48.77
CA GLU A 309 6.21 17.79 50.05
C GLU A 309 4.84 18.23 50.54
N ASP A 310 3.88 17.30 50.53
CA ASP A 310 2.60 17.49 51.18
C ASP A 310 2.83 17.43 52.67
N ASN A 311 2.72 18.60 53.35
CA ASN A 311 2.63 18.73 54.79
C ASN A 311 1.22 18.44 55.25
#